data_99a27bf88cdf439a2e6e92a91b9ddab9
#
_entry.id   99a27bf88cdf439a2e6e92a91b9ddab9
#
_cell.length_a   1.000
_cell.length_b   1.000
_cell.length_c   1.000
_cell.angle_alpha   90.00
_cell.angle_beta   90.00
_cell.angle_gamma   90.00
#
_symmetry.space_group_name_H-M   'P 1'
#
loop_
_entity.id
_entity.type
_entity.pdbx_description
1 polymer ?
#
loop_
_entity_poly.entity_id
_entity_poly.type
_entity_poly.pdbx_seq_one_letter_code
_entity_poly.pdbx_strand_id
1 'polypeptide(L)'
;VCSSDLFNQINSEYELTPVEERGSSPAEEFLVNGGPATVGIIGSVTRSFCANCDRLRLTSDGQLRNCLFANTETDLRGILRNGRLTEFEKRSDILKAFSTTVKSKLPGHGINDPEFVKPVRPMSAIGG
;
A
#
# COMPACT_ATOMS: atom_id res chain seq x y z
N VAL A 1 -16.71 7.65 11.06
CA VAL A 1 -17.40 7.46 9.78
C VAL A 1 -16.58 6.49 8.95
N CYS A 2 -17.14 5.37 8.58
CA CYS A 2 -16.52 4.35 7.75
C CYS A 2 -16.60 4.76 6.27
N SER A 3 -15.64 4.34 5.44
CA SER A 3 -15.64 4.64 4.00
C SER A 3 -16.90 4.12 3.28
N SER A 4 -17.48 3.03 3.78
CA SER A 4 -18.75 2.49 3.25
C SER A 4 -19.92 3.39 3.62
N ASP A 5 -19.96 3.95 4.82
CA ASP A 5 -21.00 4.89 5.25
C ASP A 5 -20.94 6.17 4.43
N LEU A 6 -19.71 6.67 4.18
CA LEU A 6 -19.49 7.85 3.35
C LEU A 6 -19.95 7.61 1.91
N PHE A 7 -19.62 6.45 1.33
CA PHE A 7 -20.12 6.07 -0.01
C PHE A 7 -21.65 6.08 -0.06
N ASN A 8 -22.30 5.41 0.89
CA ASN A 8 -23.75 5.33 0.95
C ASN A 8 -24.40 6.71 1.13
N GLN A 9 -23.81 7.56 1.97
CA GLN A 9 -24.29 8.91 2.20
C GLN A 9 -24.21 9.77 0.94
N ILE A 10 -23.09 9.72 0.21
CA ILE A 10 -22.95 10.46 -1.05
C ILE A 10 -23.90 9.88 -2.10
N ASN A 11 -23.98 8.55 -2.22
CA ASN A 11 -24.83 7.88 -3.23
C ASN A 11 -26.33 8.05 -2.96
N SER A 12 -26.73 8.44 -1.75
CA SER A 12 -28.13 8.77 -1.46
C SER A 12 -28.57 10.13 -2.01
N GLU A 13 -27.63 11.04 -2.25
CA GLU A 13 -27.89 12.39 -2.79
C GLU A 13 -27.48 12.53 -4.26
N TYR A 14 -26.41 11.81 -4.65
CA TYR A 14 -25.83 11.87 -5.99
C TYR A 14 -25.61 10.46 -6.50
N GLU A 15 -26.11 10.13 -7.68
CA GLU A 15 -25.88 8.84 -8.31
C GLU A 15 -24.39 8.65 -8.58
N LEU A 16 -23.80 7.58 -8.02
CA LEU A 16 -22.39 7.24 -8.19
C LEU A 16 -22.25 6.03 -9.13
N THR A 17 -21.72 6.26 -10.32
CA THR A 17 -21.44 5.21 -11.31
C THR A 17 -19.94 4.92 -11.35
N PRO A 18 -19.46 3.66 -11.15
CA PRO A 18 -18.04 3.33 -11.26
C PRO A 18 -17.47 3.72 -12.62
N VAL A 19 -16.28 4.33 -12.65
CA VAL A 19 -15.61 4.74 -13.90
C VAL A 19 -14.96 3.56 -14.60
N GLU A 20 -14.13 2.81 -13.89
CA GLU A 20 -13.38 1.66 -14.41
C GLU A 20 -13.04 0.68 -13.27
N GLU A 21 -12.43 -0.47 -13.63
CA GLU A 21 -11.84 -1.36 -12.63
C GLU A 21 -10.71 -0.64 -11.88
N ARG A 22 -10.76 -0.71 -10.56
CA ARG A 22 -9.84 -0.01 -9.65
C ARG A 22 -8.37 -0.38 -9.85
N GLY A 23 -8.06 -1.59 -10.28
CA GLY A 23 -6.68 -2.09 -10.41
C GLY A 23 -5.90 -1.97 -9.10
N SER A 24 -4.67 -1.42 -9.17
CA SER A 24 -3.80 -1.16 -7.99
C SER A 24 -4.07 0.20 -7.33
N SER A 25 -5.00 1.00 -7.84
CA SER A 25 -5.33 2.33 -7.30
C SER A 25 -5.88 2.24 -5.87
N PRO A 26 -5.44 3.11 -4.94
CA PRO A 26 -6.04 3.21 -3.61
C PRO A 26 -7.46 3.78 -3.65
N ALA A 27 -7.76 4.66 -4.60
CA ALA A 27 -9.07 5.23 -4.81
C ALA A 27 -9.89 4.39 -5.78
N GLU A 28 -11.14 4.18 -5.47
CA GLU A 28 -12.17 3.72 -6.38
C GLU A 28 -12.90 4.96 -6.90
N GLU A 29 -12.92 5.17 -8.21
CA GLU A 29 -13.44 6.38 -8.82
C GLU A 29 -14.86 6.18 -9.32
N PHE A 30 -15.70 7.19 -9.14
CA PHE A 30 -17.09 7.21 -9.55
C PHE A 30 -17.41 8.50 -10.29
N LEU A 31 -18.19 8.40 -11.36
CA LEU A 31 -18.87 9.53 -11.96
C LEU A 31 -20.03 9.97 -11.07
N VAL A 32 -20.18 11.28 -10.90
CA VAL A 32 -21.30 11.87 -10.15
C VAL A 32 -22.39 12.25 -11.15
N ASN A 33 -23.58 11.67 -11.00
CA ASN A 33 -24.75 11.90 -11.88
C ASN A 33 -24.40 11.73 -13.37
N GLY A 34 -23.60 10.71 -13.73
CA GLY A 34 -23.16 10.45 -15.09
C GLY A 34 -22.05 11.35 -15.62
N GLY A 35 -21.44 12.19 -14.77
CA GLY A 35 -20.31 13.07 -15.10
C GLY A 35 -20.70 14.49 -15.50
N PRO A 36 -19.73 15.40 -15.78
CA PRO A 36 -18.27 15.12 -15.88
C PRO A 36 -17.53 15.09 -14.54
N ALA A 37 -18.18 15.40 -13.42
CA ALA A 37 -17.53 15.37 -12.10
C ALA A 37 -17.25 13.93 -11.67
N THR A 38 -16.10 13.73 -11.01
CA THR A 38 -15.71 12.46 -10.43
C THR A 38 -15.45 12.60 -8.93
N VAL A 39 -15.65 11.51 -8.18
CA VAL A 39 -15.27 11.39 -6.77
C VAL A 39 -14.47 10.11 -6.58
N GLY A 40 -13.34 10.19 -5.86
CA GLY A 40 -12.53 9.05 -5.48
C GLY A 40 -12.71 8.69 -4.00
N ILE A 41 -13.01 7.42 -3.71
CA ILE A 41 -13.19 6.93 -2.34
C ILE A 41 -12.08 5.94 -2.00
N ILE A 42 -11.32 6.24 -0.94
CA ILE A 42 -10.26 5.38 -0.43
C ILE A 42 -10.76 4.65 0.82
N GLY A 43 -11.07 3.37 0.68
CA GLY A 43 -11.49 2.51 1.78
C GLY A 43 -10.50 1.40 2.03
N SER A 44 -9.35 1.70 2.68
CA SER A 44 -8.28 0.73 2.87
C SER A 44 -8.68 -0.49 3.71
N VAL A 45 -9.67 -0.38 4.56
CA VAL A 45 -10.17 -1.46 5.43
C VAL A 45 -11.46 -2.07 4.90
N THR A 46 -12.45 -1.26 4.54
CA THR A 46 -13.80 -1.71 4.16
C THR A 46 -13.95 -1.99 2.67
N ARG A 47 -13.13 -1.36 1.83
CA ARG A 47 -13.07 -1.51 0.36
C ARG A 47 -11.61 -1.74 -0.06
N SER A 48 -11.02 -2.79 0.49
CA SER A 48 -9.58 -3.08 0.34
C SER A 48 -9.19 -3.29 -1.12
N PHE A 49 -8.02 -2.73 -1.48
CA PHE A 49 -7.35 -2.91 -2.78
C PHE A 49 -6.06 -3.74 -2.66
N CYS A 50 -5.85 -4.40 -1.52
CA CYS A 50 -4.60 -5.08 -1.19
C CYS A 50 -4.26 -6.21 -2.15
N ALA A 51 -5.25 -6.92 -2.70
CA ALA A 51 -5.05 -8.02 -3.63
C ALA A 51 -4.31 -7.59 -4.92
N ASN A 52 -4.57 -6.36 -5.37
CA ASN A 52 -3.96 -5.78 -6.58
C ASN A 52 -2.89 -4.73 -6.26
N CYS A 53 -2.48 -4.61 -5.00
CA CYS A 53 -1.54 -3.58 -4.57
C CYS A 53 -0.11 -3.88 -5.07
N ASP A 54 0.44 -2.99 -5.88
CA ASP A 54 1.79 -3.05 -6.47
C ASP A 54 2.83 -2.18 -5.72
N ARG A 55 2.43 -1.49 -4.64
CA ARG A 55 3.27 -0.51 -3.95
C ARG A 55 4.30 -1.15 -3.03
N LEU A 56 5.49 -0.56 -3.05
CA LEU A 56 6.54 -0.75 -2.06
C LEU A 56 6.81 0.58 -1.35
N ARG A 57 7.42 0.53 -0.18
CA ARG A 57 7.85 1.73 0.56
C ARG A 57 9.32 1.62 0.89
N LEU A 58 10.02 2.73 0.65
CA LEU A 58 11.37 2.94 1.14
C LEU A 58 11.32 4.02 2.22
N THR A 59 11.76 3.67 3.42
CA THR A 59 11.79 4.60 4.55
C THR A 59 13.02 5.51 4.47
N SER A 60 12.99 6.65 5.16
CA SER A 60 14.11 7.60 5.19
C SER A 60 15.40 7.04 5.80
N ASP A 61 15.29 6.02 6.62
CA ASP A 61 16.43 5.28 7.19
C ASP A 61 16.89 4.09 6.34
N GLY A 62 16.31 3.91 5.13
CA GLY A 62 16.75 2.95 4.14
C GLY A 62 16.21 1.54 4.30
N GLN A 63 15.04 1.40 4.94
CA GLN A 63 14.35 0.11 5.06
C GLN A 63 13.30 -0.04 3.95
N LEU A 64 13.30 -1.19 3.27
CA LEU A 64 12.31 -1.53 2.25
C LEU A 64 11.17 -2.34 2.89
N ARG A 65 9.92 -1.93 2.63
CA ARG A 65 8.70 -2.57 3.14
C ARG A 65 7.76 -2.93 1.99
N ASN A 66 7.09 -4.06 2.09
CA ASN A 66 6.08 -4.51 1.13
C ASN A 66 4.68 -3.94 1.39
N CYS A 67 4.40 -3.46 2.61
CA CYS A 67 3.11 -2.92 3.02
C CYS A 67 3.28 -1.91 4.17
N LEU A 68 2.33 -0.99 4.32
CA LEU A 68 2.21 -0.11 5.50
C LEU A 68 2.08 -0.90 6.79
N PHE A 69 1.35 -2.01 6.75
CA PHE A 69 1.07 -2.86 7.89
C PHE A 69 2.09 -4.00 8.05
N ALA A 70 3.18 -4.02 7.27
CA ALA A 70 4.21 -5.03 7.41
C ALA A 70 4.96 -4.88 8.75
N ASN A 71 5.26 -6.00 9.38
CA ASN A 71 6.10 -6.08 10.58
C ASN A 71 7.56 -6.38 10.23
N THR A 72 7.85 -6.71 8.97
CA THR A 72 9.19 -7.01 8.47
C THR A 72 9.70 -5.91 7.56
N GLU A 73 11.00 -5.66 7.65
CA GLU A 73 11.72 -4.68 6.85
C GLU A 73 12.98 -5.31 6.25
N THR A 74 13.41 -4.83 5.09
CA THR A 74 14.65 -5.25 4.44
C THR A 74 15.62 -4.09 4.42
N ASP A 75 16.80 -4.26 5.03
CA ASP A 75 17.81 -3.19 5.17
C ASP A 75 18.60 -2.98 3.87
N LEU A 76 18.17 -2.01 3.06
CA LEU A 76 18.90 -1.58 1.87
C LEU A 76 20.09 -0.68 2.22
N ARG A 77 20.00 0.11 3.28
CA ARG A 77 21.08 1.00 3.71
C ARG A 77 22.33 0.21 4.11
N GLY A 78 22.14 -0.91 4.83
CA GLY A 78 23.24 -1.80 5.20
C GLY A 78 23.96 -2.36 3.97
N ILE A 79 23.24 -2.79 2.95
CA ILE A 79 23.80 -3.25 1.67
C ILE A 79 24.60 -2.13 0.99
N LEU A 80 23.99 -0.96 0.83
CA LEU A 80 24.60 0.19 0.12
C LEU A 80 25.88 0.70 0.80
N ARG A 81 25.92 0.70 2.14
CA ARG A 81 27.02 1.21 2.93
C ARG A 81 28.06 0.15 3.31
N ASN A 82 27.89 -1.08 2.86
CA ASN A 82 28.85 -2.14 3.11
C ASN A 82 30.14 -1.93 2.26
N GLY A 83 31.18 -1.44 2.89
CA GLY A 83 32.47 -1.21 2.23
C GLY A 83 33.23 -2.48 1.83
N ARG A 84 32.76 -3.67 2.25
CA ARG A 84 33.36 -4.95 1.88
C ARG A 84 32.81 -5.52 0.57
N LEU A 85 31.65 -5.02 0.12
CA LEU A 85 31.01 -5.44 -1.12
C LEU A 85 31.48 -4.59 -2.30
N THR A 86 31.71 -5.22 -3.42
CA THR A 86 31.88 -4.56 -4.71
C THR A 86 30.55 -3.94 -5.18
N GLU A 87 30.58 -2.99 -6.08
CA GLU A 87 29.37 -2.38 -6.66
C GLU A 87 28.48 -3.41 -7.37
N PHE A 88 29.08 -4.43 -7.97
CA PHE A 88 28.35 -5.53 -8.59
C PHE A 88 27.57 -6.36 -7.54
N GLU A 89 28.22 -6.70 -6.44
CA GLU A 89 27.60 -7.46 -5.34
C GLU A 89 26.48 -6.65 -4.68
N LYS A 90 26.72 -5.35 -4.40
CA LYS A 90 25.67 -4.47 -3.86
C LYS A 90 24.45 -4.44 -4.77
N ARG A 91 24.64 -4.27 -6.09
CA ARG A 91 23.55 -4.27 -7.06
C ARG A 91 22.80 -5.59 -7.07
N SER A 92 23.50 -6.72 -7.02
CA SER A 92 22.89 -8.06 -6.96
C SER A 92 22.05 -8.23 -5.70
N ASP A 93 22.58 -7.82 -4.54
CA ASP A 93 21.89 -7.97 -3.27
C ASP A 93 20.68 -7.03 -3.13
N ILE A 94 20.77 -5.82 -3.68
CA ILE A 94 19.61 -4.91 -3.79
C ILE A 94 18.51 -5.54 -4.66
N LEU A 95 18.82 -6.08 -5.82
CA LEU A 95 17.84 -6.73 -6.69
C LEU A 95 17.18 -7.93 -6.02
N LYS A 96 17.94 -8.73 -5.26
CA LYS A 96 17.42 -9.83 -4.45
C LYS A 96 16.49 -9.29 -3.36
N ALA A 97 16.88 -8.23 -2.66
CA ALA A 97 16.08 -7.58 -1.62
C ALA A 97 14.71 -7.14 -2.16
N PHE A 98 14.70 -6.43 -3.29
CA PHE A 98 13.44 -6.04 -3.95
C PHE A 98 12.60 -7.25 -4.36
N SER A 99 13.20 -8.23 -5.03
CA SER A 99 12.50 -9.45 -5.46
C SER A 99 11.87 -10.20 -4.29
N THR A 100 12.61 -10.36 -3.19
CA THR A 100 12.12 -11.03 -1.99
C THR A 100 10.99 -10.24 -1.35
N THR A 101 11.14 -8.92 -1.24
CA THR A 101 10.12 -8.05 -0.65
C THR A 101 8.83 -8.04 -1.47
N VAL A 102 8.91 -8.04 -2.80
CA VAL A 102 7.74 -8.16 -3.68
C VAL A 102 7.05 -9.50 -3.50
N LYS A 103 7.81 -10.60 -3.51
CA LYS A 103 7.26 -11.96 -3.37
C LYS A 103 6.63 -12.22 -2.00
N SER A 104 7.03 -11.47 -0.98
CA SER A 104 6.45 -11.56 0.38
C SER A 104 5.16 -10.76 0.57
N LYS A 105 4.63 -10.10 -0.48
CA LYS A 105 3.35 -9.38 -0.37
C LYS A 105 2.21 -10.36 -0.13
N LEU A 106 1.35 -9.98 0.82
CA LEU A 106 0.11 -10.73 1.10
C LEU A 106 -1.06 -10.08 0.35
N PRO A 107 -2.10 -10.86 0.01
CA PRO A 107 -3.28 -10.34 -0.69
C PRO A 107 -4.15 -9.42 0.19
N GLY A 108 -3.84 -9.31 1.48
CA GLY A 108 -4.52 -8.43 2.43
C GLY A 108 -3.58 -7.94 3.53
N HIS A 109 -3.97 -6.88 4.21
CA HIS A 109 -3.23 -6.35 5.36
C HIS A 109 -3.59 -7.05 6.69
N GLY A 110 -4.61 -7.90 6.70
CA GLY A 110 -5.04 -8.68 7.87
C GLY A 110 -5.60 -7.87 9.05
N ILE A 111 -5.89 -6.57 8.89
CA ILE A 111 -6.29 -5.70 10.01
C ILE A 111 -7.58 -6.18 10.73
N ASN A 112 -8.42 -6.93 10.04
CA ASN A 112 -9.63 -7.53 10.59
C ASN A 112 -9.42 -8.97 11.09
N ASP A 113 -8.18 -9.48 11.01
CA ASP A 113 -7.82 -10.80 11.50
C ASP A 113 -7.63 -10.73 13.03
N PRO A 114 -8.19 -11.66 13.81
CA PRO A 114 -7.94 -11.73 15.26
C PRO A 114 -6.46 -11.84 15.63
N GLU A 115 -5.63 -12.39 14.76
CA GLU A 115 -4.18 -12.51 14.95
C GLU A 115 -3.38 -11.32 14.41
N PHE A 116 -4.06 -10.24 13.99
CA PHE A 116 -3.38 -9.07 13.45
C PHE A 116 -2.44 -8.42 14.46
N VAL A 117 -1.16 -8.40 14.14
CA VAL A 117 -0.13 -7.72 14.94
C VAL A 117 0.08 -6.31 14.39
N LYS A 118 -0.26 -5.30 15.19
CA LYS A 118 -0.06 -3.91 14.82
C LYS A 118 1.42 -3.62 14.57
N PRO A 119 1.78 -2.94 13.47
CA PRO A 119 3.16 -2.54 13.21
C PRO A 119 3.76 -1.73 14.36
N VAL A 120 5.00 -2.03 14.70
CA VAL A 120 5.75 -1.35 15.78
C VAL A 120 6.05 0.10 15.39
N ARG A 121 6.36 0.34 14.11
CA ARG A 121 6.68 1.69 13.62
C ARG A 121 5.39 2.46 13.29
N PRO A 122 5.24 3.69 13.78
CA PRO A 122 4.11 4.55 13.43
C PRO A 122 4.20 5.01 11.96
N MET A 123 3.07 5.41 11.39
CA MET A 123 2.97 5.87 9.99
C MET A 123 3.95 7.01 9.69
N SER A 124 4.10 7.96 10.61
CA SER A 124 5.04 9.08 10.49
C SER A 124 6.51 8.65 10.38
N ALA A 125 6.88 7.48 10.91
CA ALA A 125 8.24 6.96 10.82
C ALA A 125 8.52 6.12 9.56
N ILE A 126 7.51 5.86 8.75
CA ILE A 126 7.61 5.06 7.53
C ILE A 126 7.19 5.82 6.27
N GLY A 127 7.04 7.14 6.35
CA GLY A 127 6.70 8.00 5.20
C GLY A 127 5.22 7.90 4.80
N GLY A 128 4.34 7.89 5.77
CA GLY A 128 2.88 7.93 5.59
C GLY A 128 2.27 9.18 6.16
#